data_6a13235f279c96293a5f0ce3ca93ce6c
#
_entry.id   6a13235f279c96293a5f0ce3ca93ce6c
#
_cell.length_a   1.000
_cell.length_b   1.000
_cell.length_c   1.000
_cell.angle_alpha   90.00
_cell.angle_beta   90.00
_cell.angle_gamma   90.00
#
_symmetry.space_group_name_H-M   'P 1'
#
loop_
_entity.id
_entity.type
_entity.pdbx_description
1 polymer ?
#
loop_
_entity_poly.entity_id
_entity_poly.type
_entity_poly.pdbx_seq_one_letter_code
_entity_poly.pdbx_strand_id
1 'polypeptide(L)'
;IFTSNFVSPLRQRPVIQMSKGATADAGERVTEATMAPAEGAVAEDKSASTQAVAPRTNFAETALFTTSLRTDAQGEVSLAFTLPQRLTSWRFEALAHTAAMDNGRMDTVAVARRMLMVQPALPRFVRAGDEVALPVTVDNLSSTRQRVKVLFQLLRAANEEVIFSEQRTVDLAAAGHTALTYIYKVSPTTGSDQWIVRVTGQSTAYSDGEEHLLPVLSADVEVTRSLPFTVQPGASQTLRLDTLWNGKGAIRPTLTLETVAN
;
A
#
# COMPACT_ATOMS: atom_id res chain seq x y z
N ILE A 1 18.44 25.72 -0.22
CA ILE A 1 19.42 24.71 -0.69
C ILE A 1 18.96 23.38 -0.11
N PHE A 2 18.55 22.45 -1.00
CA PHE A 2 18.18 21.11 -0.60
C PHE A 2 19.39 20.21 -0.71
N THR A 3 19.79 19.59 0.39
CA THR A 3 20.72 18.47 0.36
C THR A 3 19.98 17.22 0.85
N SER A 4 19.60 16.32 -0.06
CA SER A 4 19.14 15.00 0.29
C SER A 4 20.33 14.04 0.21
N ASN A 5 20.83 13.58 1.34
CA ASN A 5 21.73 12.44 1.38
C ASN A 5 20.92 11.16 1.52
N PHE A 6 20.76 10.43 0.41
CA PHE A 6 20.22 9.08 0.41
C PHE A 6 21.35 8.08 0.57
N VAL A 7 21.46 7.43 1.68
CA VAL A 7 22.30 6.23 1.89
C VAL A 7 21.43 5.12 2.47
N SER A 8 21.47 3.98 1.82
CA SER A 8 20.69 2.72 1.98
C SER A 8 20.99 1.95 3.29
N PRO A 9 20.33 0.81 3.55
CA PRO A 9 18.91 0.52 3.69
C PRO A 9 18.45 0.18 5.11
N LEU A 10 18.91 0.86 6.14
CA LEU A 10 18.36 0.73 7.49
C LEU A 10 18.44 2.09 8.19
N ARG A 11 17.29 2.77 8.26
CA ARG A 11 17.10 4.05 8.95
C ARG A 11 17.70 5.27 8.25
N GLN A 12 17.04 5.79 7.24
CA GLN A 12 17.37 7.11 6.76
C GLN A 12 16.21 8.07 6.88
N ARG A 13 16.52 9.17 7.54
CA ARG A 13 15.66 10.32 7.69
C ARG A 13 16.08 11.33 6.63
N PRO A 14 15.28 11.61 5.59
CA PRO A 14 15.55 12.73 4.71
C PRO A 14 15.50 14.02 5.54
N VAL A 15 16.49 14.87 5.38
CA VAL A 15 16.51 16.20 5.96
C VAL A 15 16.14 17.19 4.87
N ILE A 16 15.05 17.92 5.07
CA ILE A 16 14.65 19.03 4.20
C ILE A 16 15.07 20.31 4.92
N GLN A 17 16.00 21.04 4.33
CA GLN A 17 16.45 22.30 4.86
C GLN A 17 15.88 23.44 3.99
N MET A 18 15.17 24.37 4.60
CA MET A 18 14.62 25.54 3.95
C MET A 18 15.38 26.78 4.47
N SER A 19 16.06 27.48 3.58
CA SER A 19 16.68 28.76 3.94
C SER A 19 15.96 29.91 3.22
N LYS A 20 15.66 30.95 3.96
CA LYS A 20 15.14 32.21 3.43
C LYS A 20 16.30 33.23 3.42
N GLY A 21 16.77 33.59 2.24
CA GLY A 21 17.59 34.79 2.10
C GLY A 21 16.71 36.00 2.33
N ALA A 22 16.88 36.68 3.46
CA ALA A 22 16.15 37.89 3.76
C ALA A 22 16.96 39.09 3.30
N THR A 23 16.43 39.88 2.36
CA THR A 23 16.59 41.32 2.38
C THR A 23 15.32 41.93 1.79
N ALA A 24 14.65 42.72 2.60
CA ALA A 24 13.57 43.55 2.17
C ALA A 24 14.15 44.68 1.29
N ASP A 25 13.85 44.63 0.02
CA ASP A 25 13.78 45.82 -0.80
C ASP A 25 12.63 45.67 -1.80
N ALA A 26 11.83 46.71 -1.92
CA ALA A 26 10.65 46.75 -2.74
C ALA A 26 11.08 46.75 -4.21
N GLY A 27 10.73 45.70 -4.94
CA GLY A 27 11.01 45.63 -6.37
C GLY A 27 10.86 44.19 -6.87
N GLU A 28 9.71 43.98 -7.46
CA GLU A 28 9.34 42.88 -8.36
C GLU A 28 10.52 42.17 -9.02
N ARG A 29 10.85 40.95 -8.51
CA ARG A 29 11.49 39.90 -9.29
C ARG A 29 11.16 38.52 -8.71
N VAL A 30 10.32 37.83 -9.42
CA VAL A 30 10.23 36.38 -9.34
C VAL A 30 11.58 35.84 -9.76
N THR A 31 12.43 35.48 -8.82
CA THR A 31 13.62 34.69 -9.13
C THR A 31 13.19 33.22 -9.21
N GLU A 32 13.04 32.78 -10.43
CA GLU A 32 13.01 31.37 -10.80
C GLU A 32 14.24 30.71 -10.17
N ALA A 33 14.02 29.89 -9.14
CA ALA A 33 15.08 29.08 -8.56
C ALA A 33 15.43 28.01 -9.58
N THR A 34 16.43 28.26 -10.39
CA THR A 34 17.01 27.28 -11.31
C THR A 34 17.65 26.20 -10.44
N MET A 35 16.93 25.11 -10.22
CA MET A 35 17.49 23.89 -9.71
C MET A 35 18.39 23.30 -10.81
N ALA A 36 19.68 23.22 -10.54
CA ALA A 36 20.52 22.29 -11.28
C ALA A 36 19.90 20.88 -11.11
N PRO A 37 19.78 20.09 -12.19
CA PRO A 37 19.30 18.73 -12.08
C PRO A 37 20.23 18.01 -11.09
N ALA A 38 19.69 17.62 -9.94
CA ALA A 38 20.37 16.68 -9.07
C ALA A 38 20.49 15.39 -9.88
N GLU A 39 21.66 15.13 -10.44
CA GLU A 39 22.01 13.81 -10.93
C GLU A 39 21.72 12.84 -9.80
N GLY A 40 20.74 11.96 -10.05
CA GLY A 40 20.26 11.00 -9.08
C GLY A 40 21.42 10.16 -8.60
N ALA A 41 21.84 10.37 -7.36
CA ALA A 41 22.72 9.45 -6.67
C ALA A 41 21.96 8.12 -6.53
N VAL A 42 22.19 7.24 -7.48
CA VAL A 42 21.75 5.85 -7.43
C VAL A 42 22.65 5.19 -6.40
N ALA A 43 22.13 4.94 -5.21
CA ALA A 43 22.82 4.09 -4.26
C ALA A 43 22.84 2.67 -4.85
N GLU A 44 23.99 2.25 -5.38
CA GLU A 44 24.24 0.87 -5.77
C GLU A 44 24.25 0.02 -4.49
N ASP A 45 23.16 -0.66 -4.23
CA ASP A 45 23.09 -1.70 -3.21
C ASP A 45 23.81 -2.96 -3.73
N LYS A 46 25.12 -3.02 -3.48
CA LYS A 46 25.93 -4.20 -3.72
C LYS A 46 25.86 -5.12 -2.50
N SER A 47 24.77 -5.78 -2.27
CA SER A 47 24.75 -6.93 -1.36
C SER A 47 24.25 -8.18 -2.08
N ALA A 48 25.16 -8.87 -2.76
CA ALA A 48 24.99 -10.24 -3.19
C ALA A 48 25.10 -11.14 -1.94
N SER A 49 24.08 -11.16 -1.11
CA SER A 49 23.90 -12.16 -0.08
C SER A 49 22.60 -12.91 -0.33
N THR A 50 22.63 -14.22 -0.15
CA THR A 50 21.49 -15.15 -0.19
C THR A 50 20.49 -14.87 0.98
N GLN A 51 20.34 -13.63 1.36
CA GLN A 51 19.37 -13.21 2.37
C GLN A 51 17.97 -13.20 1.77
N ALA A 52 17.02 -13.75 2.53
CA ALA A 52 15.60 -13.65 2.17
C ALA A 52 15.23 -12.18 1.93
N VAL A 53 14.61 -11.91 0.79
CA VAL A 53 14.18 -10.58 0.42
C VAL A 53 13.10 -10.12 1.40
N ALA A 54 13.38 -9.10 2.20
CA ALA A 54 12.37 -8.49 3.06
C ALA A 54 11.40 -7.67 2.20
N PRO A 55 10.11 -8.05 2.11
CA PRO A 55 9.14 -7.31 1.33
C PRO A 55 8.83 -5.97 1.97
N ARG A 56 8.49 -5.00 1.14
CA ARG A 56 7.96 -3.69 1.56
C ARG A 56 6.52 -3.86 2.02
N THR A 57 6.16 -3.21 3.13
CA THR A 57 4.84 -3.33 3.76
C THR A 57 4.18 -1.98 4.05
N ASN A 58 4.98 -0.91 4.14
CA ASN A 58 4.46 0.43 4.43
C ASN A 58 4.23 1.22 3.13
N PHE A 59 3.00 1.25 2.67
CA PHE A 59 2.57 1.96 1.46
C PHE A 59 1.70 3.19 1.77
N ALA A 60 1.90 3.84 2.92
CA ALA A 60 1.19 5.06 3.26
C ALA A 60 1.36 6.12 2.16
N GLU A 61 0.31 6.89 1.89
CA GLU A 61 0.31 7.93 0.85
C GLU A 61 0.83 9.27 1.37
N THR A 62 0.80 9.44 2.69
CA THR A 62 1.31 10.65 3.35
C THR A 62 2.54 10.30 4.17
N ALA A 63 3.67 10.91 3.85
CA ALA A 63 4.91 10.73 4.59
C ALA A 63 4.99 11.65 5.81
N LEU A 64 4.52 12.88 5.65
CA LEU A 64 4.52 13.90 6.70
C LEU A 64 3.37 14.87 6.46
N PHE A 65 2.66 15.20 7.54
CA PHE A 65 1.76 16.35 7.58
C PHE A 65 1.98 17.07 8.91
N THR A 66 2.34 18.34 8.84
CA THR A 66 2.55 19.19 10.03
C THR A 66 2.06 20.60 9.76
N THR A 67 1.40 21.20 10.74
CA THR A 67 0.77 22.53 10.63
C THR A 67 1.47 23.60 11.47
N SER A 68 2.43 23.23 12.30
CA SER A 68 3.04 24.12 13.28
C SER A 68 4.57 24.00 13.28
N LEU A 69 5.17 24.72 12.36
CA LEU A 69 6.62 24.88 12.31
C LEU A 69 6.98 26.33 12.47
N ARG A 70 8.06 26.60 13.16
CA ARG A 70 8.63 27.95 13.26
C ARG A 70 10.06 27.90 12.75
N THR A 71 10.43 28.94 12.02
CA THR A 71 11.80 29.15 11.61
C THR A 71 12.64 29.62 12.80
N ASP A 72 13.93 29.33 12.73
CA ASP A 72 14.93 29.88 13.65
C ASP A 72 15.20 31.39 13.40
N ALA A 73 16.22 31.94 14.07
CA ALA A 73 16.59 33.36 13.91
C ALA A 73 17.17 33.67 12.52
N GLN A 74 17.63 32.66 11.78
CA GLN A 74 18.12 32.75 10.41
C GLN A 74 17.00 32.61 9.38
N GLY A 75 15.79 32.32 9.82
CA GLY A 75 14.64 32.09 8.94
C GLY A 75 14.60 30.68 8.34
N GLU A 76 15.32 29.73 8.96
CA GLU A 76 15.43 28.34 8.49
C GLU A 76 14.57 27.40 9.34
N VAL A 77 14.07 26.32 8.71
CA VAL A 77 13.46 25.19 9.38
C VAL A 77 13.97 23.89 8.78
N SER A 78 14.40 22.97 9.63
CA SER A 78 14.83 21.64 9.23
C SER A 78 13.83 20.59 9.68
N LEU A 79 13.45 19.71 8.76
CA LEU A 79 12.52 18.60 9.00
C LEU A 79 13.21 17.27 8.68
N ALA A 80 13.11 16.34 9.61
CA ALA A 80 13.57 14.97 9.39
C ALA A 80 12.37 14.03 9.51
N PHE A 81 12.13 13.23 8.48
CA PHE A 81 11.07 12.22 8.47
C PHE A 81 11.48 11.02 7.63
N THR A 82 10.78 9.92 7.79
CA THR A 82 11.00 8.70 7.00
C THR A 82 9.92 8.59 5.95
N LEU A 83 10.32 8.46 4.68
CA LEU A 83 9.40 8.17 3.60
C LEU A 83 8.82 6.74 3.76
N PRO A 84 7.53 6.55 3.51
CA PRO A 84 6.97 5.23 3.29
C PRO A 84 7.69 4.49 2.15
N GLN A 85 7.53 3.18 2.11
CA GLN A 85 8.27 2.32 1.18
C GLN A 85 7.66 2.29 -0.24
N ARG A 86 6.74 3.18 -0.53
CA ARG A 86 6.11 3.31 -1.85
C ARG A 86 7.11 3.87 -2.87
N LEU A 87 7.32 3.14 -3.96
CA LEU A 87 8.18 3.56 -5.07
C LEU A 87 7.38 4.43 -6.04
N THR A 88 7.41 5.74 -5.81
CA THR A 88 6.59 6.73 -6.52
C THR A 88 7.25 8.11 -6.49
N SER A 89 6.63 9.06 -7.15
CA SER A 89 6.98 10.47 -7.02
C SER A 89 6.31 11.06 -5.78
N TRP A 90 7.12 11.57 -4.86
CA TRP A 90 6.68 12.24 -3.65
C TRP A 90 6.65 13.74 -3.88
N ARG A 91 5.51 14.37 -3.68
CA ARG A 91 5.37 15.81 -3.76
C ARG A 91 5.46 16.42 -2.37
N PHE A 92 6.29 17.43 -2.23
CA PHE A 92 6.46 18.20 -1.01
C PHE A 92 5.90 19.60 -1.23
N GLU A 93 4.96 19.99 -0.39
CA GLU A 93 4.38 21.33 -0.38
C GLU A 93 4.61 21.97 0.97
N ALA A 94 5.03 23.22 0.98
CA ALA A 94 5.13 24.02 2.19
C ALA A 94 4.55 25.41 1.97
N LEU A 95 3.88 25.91 3.00
CA LEU A 95 3.38 27.29 3.08
C LEU A 95 4.01 27.94 4.30
N ALA A 96 4.62 29.08 4.10
CA ALA A 96 5.16 29.92 5.18
C ALA A 96 4.46 31.29 5.19
N HIS A 97 4.31 31.86 6.36
CA HIS A 97 3.82 33.23 6.51
C HIS A 97 4.49 33.94 7.68
N THR A 98 4.55 35.25 7.60
CA THR A 98 5.01 36.14 8.69
C THR A 98 3.82 36.57 9.55
N ALA A 99 4.12 37.23 10.69
CA ALA A 99 3.10 37.87 11.51
C ALA A 99 2.39 39.01 10.77
N ALA A 100 3.01 39.64 9.77
CA ALA A 100 2.47 40.66 8.91
C ALA A 100 1.65 40.08 7.73
N MET A 101 1.43 38.75 7.70
CA MET A 101 0.69 38.03 6.64
C MET A 101 1.41 37.98 5.29
N ASP A 102 2.68 38.36 5.20
CA ASP A 102 3.46 38.04 4.04
C ASP A 102 3.59 36.51 3.95
N ASN A 103 3.40 35.95 2.76
CA ASN A 103 3.40 34.51 2.59
C ASN A 103 4.29 34.06 1.44
N GLY A 104 4.72 32.81 1.52
CA GLY A 104 5.48 32.14 0.49
C GLY A 104 5.08 30.67 0.41
N ARG A 105 5.07 30.12 -0.79
CA ARG A 105 4.79 28.71 -1.05
C ARG A 105 5.99 28.06 -1.73
N MET A 106 6.24 26.82 -1.36
CA MET A 106 7.21 25.97 -2.02
C MET A 106 6.54 24.65 -2.45
N ASP A 107 6.94 24.17 -3.61
CA ASP A 107 6.51 22.91 -4.19
C ASP A 107 7.74 22.21 -4.81
N THR A 108 7.96 20.95 -4.49
CA THR A 108 9.03 20.16 -5.08
C THR A 108 8.68 18.68 -5.13
N VAL A 109 9.36 17.92 -5.99
CA VAL A 109 9.12 16.50 -6.22
C VAL A 109 10.41 15.71 -6.03
N ALA A 110 10.33 14.61 -5.30
CA ALA A 110 11.38 13.61 -5.21
C ALA A 110 10.86 12.25 -5.68
N VAL A 111 11.67 11.51 -6.43
CA VAL A 111 11.28 10.19 -6.97
C VAL A 111 11.98 9.09 -6.19
N ALA A 112 11.19 8.21 -5.58
CA ALA A 112 11.66 6.98 -4.95
C ALA A 112 11.53 5.81 -5.93
N ARG A 113 12.64 5.11 -6.22
CA ARG A 113 12.67 3.93 -7.10
C ARG A 113 13.82 2.99 -6.72
N ARG A 114 13.71 1.73 -7.16
CA ARG A 114 14.75 0.71 -7.06
C ARG A 114 15.20 0.28 -8.46
N MET A 115 16.38 -0.30 -8.58
CA MET A 115 16.87 -0.82 -9.86
C MET A 115 16.10 -2.03 -10.35
N LEU A 116 15.59 -2.84 -9.44
CA LEU A 116 14.61 -3.89 -9.70
C LEU A 116 13.35 -3.56 -8.90
N MET A 117 12.18 -3.60 -9.54
CA MET A 117 10.90 -3.42 -8.87
C MET A 117 9.96 -4.56 -9.22
N VAL A 118 9.21 -5.04 -8.22
CA VAL A 118 8.10 -5.96 -8.40
C VAL A 118 6.85 -5.35 -7.78
N GLN A 119 5.79 -5.22 -8.58
CA GLN A 119 4.58 -4.49 -8.20
C GLN A 119 3.35 -5.32 -8.55
N PRO A 120 2.67 -5.92 -7.57
CA PRO A 120 1.41 -6.59 -7.80
C PRO A 120 0.29 -5.56 -7.99
N ALA A 121 -0.60 -5.81 -8.96
CA ALA A 121 -1.84 -5.07 -9.12
C ALA A 121 -3.00 -5.89 -8.56
N LEU A 122 -3.44 -5.54 -7.37
CA LEU A 122 -4.41 -6.32 -6.61
C LEU A 122 -5.82 -5.71 -6.69
N PRO A 123 -6.87 -6.55 -6.76
CA PRO A 123 -8.23 -6.09 -6.55
C PRO A 123 -8.42 -5.68 -5.08
N ARG A 124 -9.46 -4.90 -4.80
CA ARG A 124 -9.80 -4.49 -3.43
C ARG A 124 -10.16 -5.66 -2.52
N PHE A 125 -10.75 -6.70 -3.09
CA PHE A 125 -11.13 -7.95 -2.42
C PHE A 125 -11.34 -9.04 -3.46
N VAL A 126 -11.42 -10.27 -3.00
CA VAL A 126 -11.86 -11.44 -3.78
C VAL A 126 -13.01 -12.14 -3.04
N ARG A 127 -13.79 -12.97 -3.74
CA ARG A 127 -14.89 -13.73 -3.13
C ARG A 127 -14.63 -15.22 -3.20
N ALA A 128 -15.21 -15.94 -2.26
CA ALA A 128 -15.26 -17.39 -2.29
C ALA A 128 -15.90 -17.86 -3.60
N GLY A 129 -15.25 -18.79 -4.29
CA GLY A 129 -15.67 -19.31 -5.59
C GLY A 129 -15.12 -18.56 -6.80
N ASP A 130 -14.51 -17.38 -6.63
CA ASP A 130 -13.93 -16.61 -7.73
C ASP A 130 -12.69 -17.32 -8.30
N GLU A 131 -12.46 -17.14 -9.60
CA GLU A 131 -11.17 -17.36 -10.24
C GLU A 131 -10.55 -15.99 -10.52
N VAL A 132 -9.43 -15.71 -9.88
CA VAL A 132 -8.82 -14.38 -9.92
C VAL A 132 -7.49 -14.43 -10.65
N ALA A 133 -7.28 -13.43 -11.50
CA ALA A 133 -6.00 -13.17 -12.15
C ALA A 133 -5.31 -12.02 -11.41
N LEU A 134 -4.10 -12.29 -10.89
CA LEU A 134 -3.30 -11.37 -10.09
C LEU A 134 -2.05 -11.00 -10.89
N PRO A 135 -2.06 -9.88 -11.61
CA PRO A 135 -0.91 -9.44 -12.38
C PRO A 135 0.17 -8.85 -11.48
N VAL A 136 1.42 -9.09 -11.86
CA VAL A 136 2.63 -8.55 -11.24
C VAL A 136 3.49 -7.94 -12.32
N THR A 137 3.78 -6.66 -12.23
CA THR A 137 4.76 -6.00 -13.10
C THR A 137 6.15 -6.16 -12.50
N VAL A 138 7.12 -6.48 -13.35
CA VAL A 138 8.53 -6.60 -12.99
C VAL A 138 9.31 -5.65 -13.87
N ASP A 139 9.98 -4.66 -13.25
CA ASP A 139 10.74 -3.63 -13.94
C ASP A 139 12.23 -3.76 -13.60
N ASN A 140 13.05 -3.74 -14.65
CA ASN A 140 14.49 -3.63 -14.56
C ASN A 140 14.90 -2.22 -14.97
N LEU A 141 15.18 -1.35 -14.03
CA LEU A 141 15.66 0.02 -14.29
C LEU A 141 17.19 0.12 -14.40
N SER A 142 17.89 -1.00 -14.27
CA SER A 142 19.34 -1.02 -14.42
C SER A 142 19.76 -0.95 -15.89
N SER A 143 21.02 -0.57 -16.12
CA SER A 143 21.62 -0.51 -17.45
C SER A 143 22.04 -1.88 -18.03
N THR A 144 21.80 -2.97 -17.28
CA THR A 144 22.20 -4.32 -17.67
C THR A 144 21.01 -5.28 -17.71
N ARG A 145 21.12 -6.32 -18.54
CA ARG A 145 20.13 -7.41 -18.56
C ARG A 145 20.11 -8.11 -17.21
N GLN A 146 18.93 -8.39 -16.70
CA GLN A 146 18.71 -9.10 -15.44
C GLN A 146 17.88 -10.38 -15.66
N ARG A 147 18.32 -11.47 -15.06
CA ARG A 147 17.53 -12.69 -14.93
C ARG A 147 16.92 -12.71 -13.53
N VAL A 148 15.61 -12.55 -13.47
CA VAL A 148 14.87 -12.34 -12.21
C VAL A 148 14.06 -13.59 -11.88
N LYS A 149 14.24 -14.12 -10.69
CA LYS A 149 13.34 -15.11 -10.09
C LYS A 149 12.25 -14.36 -9.34
N VAL A 150 11.01 -14.54 -9.74
CA VAL A 150 9.84 -13.93 -9.12
C VAL A 150 9.07 -15.01 -8.38
N LEU A 151 8.94 -14.87 -7.07
CA LEU A 151 8.15 -15.75 -6.21
C LEU A 151 6.87 -14.99 -5.81
N PHE A 152 5.74 -15.58 -6.15
CA PHE A 152 4.41 -15.11 -5.75
C PHE A 152 3.83 -16.06 -4.73
N GLN A 153 3.30 -15.53 -3.63
CA GLN A 153 2.69 -16.31 -2.56
C GLN A 153 1.40 -15.67 -2.09
N LEU A 154 0.41 -16.51 -1.83
CA LEU A 154 -0.76 -16.16 -1.02
C LEU A 154 -0.63 -16.87 0.32
N LEU A 155 -0.76 -16.12 1.40
CA LEU A 155 -0.69 -16.65 2.75
C LEU A 155 -1.95 -16.24 3.52
N ARG A 156 -2.35 -17.04 4.47
CA ARG A 156 -3.42 -16.70 5.40
C ARG A 156 -2.89 -15.71 6.44
N ALA A 157 -3.53 -14.54 6.60
CA ALA A 157 -3.01 -13.50 7.49
C ALA A 157 -3.00 -13.93 8.97
N ALA A 158 -3.87 -14.85 9.37
CA ALA A 158 -4.00 -15.29 10.75
C ALA A 158 -2.78 -16.08 11.28
N ASN A 159 -2.10 -16.84 10.40
CA ASN A 159 -1.04 -17.77 10.81
C ASN A 159 0.12 -17.89 9.81
N GLU A 160 0.12 -17.05 8.77
CA GLU A 160 1.08 -17.07 7.66
C GLU A 160 1.18 -18.41 6.92
N GLU A 161 0.15 -19.25 7.00
CA GLU A 161 0.07 -20.48 6.22
C GLU A 161 0.04 -20.17 4.72
N VAL A 162 0.96 -20.78 3.97
CA VAL A 162 1.02 -20.63 2.51
C VAL A 162 -0.10 -21.45 1.86
N ILE A 163 -1.07 -20.74 1.24
CA ILE A 163 -2.18 -21.36 0.50
C ILE A 163 -1.90 -21.49 -0.99
N PHE A 164 -1.00 -20.66 -1.52
CA PHE A 164 -0.55 -20.75 -2.91
C PHE A 164 0.88 -20.24 -3.01
N SER A 165 1.70 -20.88 -3.82
CA SER A 165 3.06 -20.44 -4.10
C SER A 165 3.45 -20.85 -5.50
N GLU A 166 3.93 -19.87 -6.29
CA GLU A 166 4.41 -20.12 -7.64
C GLU A 166 5.65 -19.27 -7.91
N GLN A 167 6.70 -19.90 -8.45
CA GLN A 167 7.92 -19.21 -8.85
C GLN A 167 8.05 -19.21 -10.37
N ARG A 168 8.36 -18.04 -10.93
CA ARG A 168 8.68 -17.87 -12.35
C ARG A 168 10.03 -17.19 -12.52
N THR A 169 10.71 -17.48 -13.62
CA THR A 169 11.96 -16.81 -13.98
C THR A 169 11.75 -16.06 -15.28
N VAL A 170 12.15 -14.77 -15.29
CA VAL A 170 12.06 -13.91 -16.45
C VAL A 170 13.40 -13.27 -16.76
N ASP A 171 13.67 -13.08 -18.04
CA ASP A 171 14.85 -12.40 -18.53
C ASP A 171 14.43 -10.99 -19.00
N LEU A 172 14.91 -9.95 -18.35
CA LEU A 172 14.61 -8.56 -18.64
C LEU A 172 15.81 -7.87 -19.27
N ALA A 173 15.60 -7.21 -20.39
CA ALA A 173 16.62 -6.34 -20.98
C ALA A 173 16.94 -5.17 -20.04
N ALA A 174 18.03 -4.44 -20.31
CA ALA A 174 18.30 -3.16 -19.66
C ALA A 174 17.12 -2.21 -19.88
N ALA A 175 16.68 -1.51 -18.81
CA ALA A 175 15.51 -0.64 -18.81
C ALA A 175 14.21 -1.32 -19.32
N GLY A 176 14.13 -2.66 -19.20
CA GLY A 176 13.00 -3.46 -19.68
C GLY A 176 12.01 -3.79 -18.58
N HIS A 177 10.79 -4.15 -18.98
CA HIS A 177 9.75 -4.58 -18.07
C HIS A 177 8.97 -5.76 -18.63
N THR A 178 8.24 -6.46 -17.77
CA THR A 178 7.30 -7.52 -18.15
C THR A 178 6.17 -7.61 -17.14
N ALA A 179 5.04 -8.18 -17.56
CA ALA A 179 3.94 -8.52 -16.68
C ALA A 179 3.80 -10.05 -16.58
N LEU A 180 3.67 -10.54 -15.37
CA LEU A 180 3.34 -11.93 -15.04
C LEU A 180 1.93 -11.97 -14.48
N THR A 181 1.13 -12.95 -14.87
CA THR A 181 -0.22 -13.12 -14.30
C THR A 181 -0.27 -14.46 -13.57
N TYR A 182 -0.64 -14.41 -12.30
CA TYR A 182 -0.88 -15.58 -11.46
C TYR A 182 -2.38 -15.79 -11.34
N ILE A 183 -2.84 -17.01 -11.58
CA ILE A 183 -4.26 -17.35 -11.53
C ILE A 183 -4.50 -18.23 -10.32
N TYR A 184 -5.48 -17.87 -9.50
CA TYR A 184 -5.86 -18.65 -8.34
C TYR A 184 -7.39 -18.79 -8.25
N LYS A 185 -7.86 -20.00 -7.96
CA LYS A 185 -9.27 -20.29 -7.74
C LYS A 185 -9.55 -20.33 -6.25
N VAL A 186 -10.32 -19.35 -5.77
CA VAL A 186 -10.73 -19.27 -4.37
C VAL A 186 -11.72 -20.39 -4.08
N SER A 187 -11.47 -21.18 -3.01
CA SER A 187 -12.43 -22.24 -2.66
C SER A 187 -13.81 -21.67 -2.37
N PRO A 188 -14.88 -22.26 -2.89
CA PRO A 188 -16.25 -21.81 -2.63
C PRO A 188 -16.66 -21.96 -1.15
N THR A 189 -15.93 -22.76 -0.37
CA THR A 189 -16.16 -22.95 1.06
C THR A 189 -15.39 -21.99 1.93
N THR A 190 -14.59 -21.10 1.33
CA THR A 190 -13.86 -20.06 2.05
C THR A 190 -14.83 -19.07 2.69
N GLY A 191 -14.80 -18.95 4.00
CA GLY A 191 -15.49 -17.88 4.72
C GLY A 191 -14.80 -16.53 4.52
N SER A 192 -15.29 -15.51 5.20
CA SER A 192 -14.56 -14.22 5.24
C SER A 192 -13.20 -14.43 5.90
N ASP A 193 -12.14 -14.01 5.21
CA ASP A 193 -10.75 -14.21 5.60
C ASP A 193 -9.91 -13.01 5.16
N GLN A 194 -8.67 -12.95 5.58
CA GLN A 194 -7.71 -11.98 5.11
C GLN A 194 -6.44 -12.69 4.66
N TRP A 195 -6.03 -12.43 3.44
CA TRP A 195 -4.83 -13.00 2.88
C TRP A 195 -3.72 -11.97 2.78
N ILE A 196 -2.51 -12.46 2.86
CA ILE A 196 -1.30 -11.73 2.52
C ILE A 196 -0.89 -12.14 1.11
N VAL A 197 -0.77 -11.17 0.21
CA VAL A 197 -0.13 -11.35 -1.09
C VAL A 197 1.31 -10.91 -0.95
N ARG A 198 2.24 -11.84 -1.04
CA ARG A 198 3.68 -11.57 -0.96
C ARG A 198 4.31 -11.86 -2.31
N VAL A 199 4.98 -10.86 -2.87
CA VAL A 199 5.73 -11.01 -4.12
C VAL A 199 7.16 -10.58 -3.89
N THR A 200 8.10 -11.43 -4.29
CA THR A 200 9.53 -11.10 -4.22
C THR A 200 10.17 -11.36 -5.58
N GLY A 201 11.04 -10.46 -5.99
CA GLY A 201 11.88 -10.60 -7.18
C GLY A 201 13.34 -10.54 -6.80
N GLN A 202 14.13 -11.46 -7.30
CA GLN A 202 15.56 -11.53 -7.03
C GLN A 202 16.34 -11.82 -8.30
N SER A 203 17.36 -11.00 -8.56
CA SER A 203 18.43 -11.25 -9.53
C SER A 203 19.75 -11.45 -8.80
N THR A 204 20.83 -11.59 -9.54
CA THR A 204 22.18 -11.67 -8.96
C THR A 204 22.64 -10.36 -8.34
N ALA A 205 22.10 -9.21 -8.80
CA ALA A 205 22.54 -7.87 -8.41
C ALA A 205 21.51 -7.12 -7.57
N TYR A 206 20.22 -7.39 -7.76
CA TYR A 206 19.16 -6.59 -7.18
C TYR A 206 18.03 -7.47 -6.65
N SER A 207 17.33 -6.97 -5.65
CA SER A 207 16.14 -7.61 -5.12
C SER A 207 15.08 -6.57 -4.72
N ASP A 208 13.83 -6.96 -4.82
CA ASP A 208 12.68 -6.18 -4.33
C ASP A 208 11.55 -7.11 -3.91
N GLY A 209 10.62 -6.62 -3.12
CA GLY A 209 9.43 -7.34 -2.74
C GLY A 209 8.36 -6.43 -2.18
N GLU A 210 7.11 -6.84 -2.36
CA GLU A 210 5.94 -6.18 -1.79
C GLU A 210 5.05 -7.19 -1.07
N GLU A 211 4.43 -6.73 0.00
CA GLU A 211 3.46 -7.48 0.75
C GLU A 211 2.22 -6.63 1.00
N HIS A 212 1.06 -7.16 0.63
CA HIS A 212 -0.23 -6.47 0.73
C HIS A 212 -1.28 -7.37 1.35
N LEU A 213 -2.22 -6.78 2.06
CA LEU A 213 -3.40 -7.47 2.55
C LEU A 213 -4.48 -7.51 1.45
N LEU A 214 -5.09 -8.69 1.26
CA LEU A 214 -6.17 -8.93 0.32
C LEU A 214 -7.36 -9.52 1.07
N PRO A 215 -8.45 -8.76 1.27
CA PRO A 215 -9.66 -9.25 1.90
C PRO A 215 -10.33 -10.34 1.03
N VAL A 216 -10.77 -11.40 1.68
CA VAL A 216 -11.58 -12.46 1.08
C VAL A 216 -12.98 -12.39 1.67
N LEU A 217 -13.97 -12.23 0.84
CA LEU A 217 -15.36 -12.17 1.25
C LEU A 217 -16.04 -13.52 1.04
N SER A 218 -16.87 -13.92 2.00
CA SER A 218 -17.73 -15.09 1.83
C SER A 218 -18.66 -14.91 0.62
N ALA A 219 -19.01 -16.02 -0.02
CA ALA A 219 -20.09 -16.03 -1.00
C ALA A 219 -21.47 -15.98 -0.34
N ASP A 220 -21.53 -16.23 0.98
CA ASP A 220 -22.78 -16.20 1.72
C ASP A 220 -23.32 -14.77 1.86
N VAL A 221 -24.61 -14.62 1.70
CA VAL A 221 -25.35 -13.37 1.91
C VAL A 221 -26.19 -13.52 3.16
N GLU A 222 -26.01 -12.61 4.12
CA GLU A 222 -26.87 -12.56 5.30
C GLU A 222 -28.23 -11.99 4.93
N VAL A 223 -29.27 -12.75 5.25
CA VAL A 223 -30.67 -12.32 5.04
C VAL A 223 -31.42 -12.41 6.36
N THR A 224 -31.79 -11.26 6.91
CA THR A 224 -32.63 -11.19 8.11
C THR A 224 -34.11 -11.16 7.73
N ARG A 225 -34.89 -12.03 8.32
CA ARG A 225 -36.33 -12.01 8.22
C ARG A 225 -36.96 -12.04 9.59
N SER A 226 -37.90 -11.13 9.82
CA SER A 226 -38.64 -11.02 11.09
C SER A 226 -40.03 -11.54 10.90
N LEU A 227 -40.49 -12.35 11.83
CA LEU A 227 -41.88 -12.85 11.90
C LEU A 227 -42.45 -12.41 13.26
N PRO A 228 -43.27 -11.36 13.28
CA PRO A 228 -43.96 -10.96 14.51
C PRO A 228 -45.07 -11.96 14.82
N PHE A 229 -45.20 -12.35 16.09
CA PHE A 229 -46.27 -13.19 16.57
C PHE A 229 -46.64 -12.81 18.00
N THR A 230 -47.85 -13.12 18.37
CA THR A 230 -48.36 -12.86 19.73
C THR A 230 -48.83 -14.18 20.35
N VAL A 231 -48.41 -14.43 21.57
CA VAL A 231 -48.82 -15.59 22.34
C VAL A 231 -49.57 -15.12 23.58
N GLN A 232 -50.79 -15.61 23.76
CA GLN A 232 -51.61 -15.33 24.96
C GLN A 232 -51.02 -16.04 26.20
N PRO A 233 -51.20 -15.49 27.39
CA PRO A 233 -50.73 -16.14 28.64
C PRO A 233 -51.30 -17.57 28.75
N GLY A 234 -50.39 -18.53 28.96
CA GLY A 234 -50.75 -19.95 29.07
C GLY A 234 -50.98 -20.69 27.74
N ALA A 235 -50.90 -20.00 26.61
CA ALA A 235 -51.01 -20.61 25.28
C ALA A 235 -49.61 -20.97 24.70
N SER A 236 -49.57 -21.88 23.74
CA SER A 236 -48.39 -22.21 22.96
C SER A 236 -48.67 -22.01 21.45
N GLN A 237 -47.66 -21.55 20.73
CA GLN A 237 -47.74 -21.39 19.30
C GLN A 237 -46.55 -22.06 18.63
N THR A 238 -46.80 -22.85 17.60
CA THR A 238 -45.76 -23.47 16.79
C THR A 238 -45.50 -22.62 15.56
N LEU A 239 -44.26 -22.19 15.39
CA LEU A 239 -43.81 -21.43 14.24
C LEU A 239 -43.11 -22.36 13.24
N ARG A 240 -43.50 -22.27 11.98
CA ARG A 240 -42.87 -23.02 10.88
C ARG A 240 -41.81 -22.11 10.23
N LEU A 241 -40.53 -22.42 10.43
CA LEU A 241 -39.43 -21.66 9.89
C LEU A 241 -39.16 -21.91 8.41
N ASP A 242 -39.64 -23.05 7.88
CA ASP A 242 -39.60 -23.39 6.46
C ASP A 242 -40.31 -22.35 5.58
N THR A 243 -41.30 -21.67 6.10
CA THR A 243 -42.03 -20.62 5.39
C THR A 243 -41.24 -19.30 5.27
N LEU A 244 -40.22 -19.12 6.08
CA LEU A 244 -39.39 -17.92 6.05
C LEU A 244 -38.36 -17.95 4.94
N TRP A 245 -38.04 -19.11 4.38
CA TRP A 245 -37.07 -19.28 3.32
C TRP A 245 -37.69 -20.00 2.12
N ASN A 246 -37.76 -19.28 1.02
CA ASN A 246 -38.19 -19.81 -0.27
C ASN A 246 -37.11 -19.83 -1.34
N GLY A 247 -35.84 -19.53 -0.93
CA GLY A 247 -34.70 -19.47 -1.83
C GLY A 247 -34.10 -20.82 -2.13
N LYS A 248 -33.32 -20.87 -3.20
CA LYS A 248 -32.46 -22.01 -3.54
C LYS A 248 -31.08 -21.81 -2.89
N GLY A 249 -30.56 -22.86 -2.29
CA GLY A 249 -29.22 -22.86 -1.69
C GLY A 249 -29.18 -23.41 -0.27
N ALA A 250 -27.98 -23.63 0.24
CA ALA A 250 -27.77 -24.02 1.64
C ALA A 250 -27.97 -22.80 2.54
N ILE A 251 -28.74 -22.95 3.60
CA ILE A 251 -28.92 -21.92 4.62
C ILE A 251 -28.23 -22.36 5.92
N ARG A 252 -27.66 -21.38 6.63
CA ARG A 252 -27.17 -21.54 8.00
C ARG A 252 -28.02 -20.66 8.90
N PRO A 253 -29.19 -21.16 9.41
CA PRO A 253 -30.10 -20.32 10.13
C PRO A 253 -29.56 -20.01 11.53
N THR A 254 -29.65 -18.74 11.91
CA THR A 254 -29.55 -18.30 13.29
C THR A 254 -30.92 -17.78 13.69
N LEU A 255 -31.49 -18.29 14.79
CA LEU A 255 -32.78 -17.85 15.29
C LEU A 255 -32.57 -16.97 16.53
N THR A 256 -33.06 -15.75 16.47
CA THR A 256 -33.14 -14.86 17.61
C THR A 256 -34.60 -14.66 18.00
N LEU A 257 -34.94 -14.89 19.25
CA LEU A 257 -36.26 -14.63 19.81
C LEU A 257 -36.20 -13.38 20.68
N GLU A 258 -36.91 -12.35 20.27
CA GLU A 258 -37.04 -11.12 21.02
C GLU A 258 -38.44 -11.06 21.64
N THR A 259 -38.52 -10.85 22.95
CA THR A 259 -39.79 -10.68 23.67
C THR A 259 -39.98 -9.22 24.02
N VAL A 260 -41.13 -8.68 23.67
CA VAL A 260 -41.56 -7.36 24.11
C VAL A 260 -42.60 -7.57 25.20
N ALA A 261 -42.31 -7.13 26.41
CA ALA A 261 -43.31 -7.08 27.50
C ALA A 261 -44.20 -5.88 27.25
N ASN A 262 -45.50 -6.12 27.30
CA ASN A 262 -46.53 -5.05 27.32
C ASN A 262 -46.76 -4.59 28.75
#